data_2f74307d1307f958e2f451e2f51e94a8
#
_entry.id   2f74307d1307f958e2f451e2f51e94a8
#
_cell.length_a   1.000
_cell.length_b   1.000
_cell.length_c   1.000
_cell.angle_alpha   90.00
_cell.angle_beta   90.00
_cell.angle_gamma   90.00
#
_symmetry.space_group_name_H-M   'P 1'
#
loop_
_entity.id
_entity.type
_entity.pdbx_description
1 polymer ?
#
loop_
_entity_poly.entity_id
_entity_poly.type
_entity_poly.pdbx_seq_one_letter_code
_entity_poly.pdbx_strand_id
1 'polypeptide(L)'
;VREMLPDVGEPLMLTLNKNVTCSRHKDGRNASDVSYIAFFGEYEGGELVVEEESGDRVLSERRVWHRFKGRDHFHYNLPHSGGTKYSIVAYSQNGNARRAAESAAHKDVC
;
A
#
# COMPACT_ATOMS: atom_id res chain seq x y z
N VAL A 1 0.31 -20.41 3.66
CA VAL A 1 0.04 -19.08 3.09
C VAL A 1 -1.02 -18.34 3.89
N ARG A 2 -2.01 -19.06 4.33
CA ARG A 2 -3.12 -18.46 5.05
C ARG A 2 -2.69 -17.73 6.32
N GLU A 3 -1.78 -18.34 7.09
CA GLU A 3 -1.27 -17.73 8.29
C GLU A 3 -0.34 -16.56 8.01
N MET A 4 0.01 -16.35 6.75
CA MET A 4 0.83 -15.21 6.35
C MET A 4 0.00 -14.02 5.92
N LEU A 5 -1.33 -14.17 5.87
CA LEU A 5 -2.19 -13.03 5.53
C LEU A 5 -2.19 -12.02 6.67
N PRO A 6 -2.05 -10.74 6.35
CA PRO A 6 -2.04 -9.71 7.38
C PRO A 6 -3.41 -9.54 8.02
N ASP A 7 -3.39 -9.20 9.29
CA ASP A 7 -4.60 -8.91 10.05
C ASP A 7 -4.82 -7.40 10.07
N VAL A 8 -5.68 -6.93 9.20
CA VAL A 8 -6.03 -5.51 9.11
C VAL A 8 -7.48 -5.25 9.53
N GLY A 9 -8.16 -6.28 10.02
CA GLY A 9 -9.56 -6.16 10.40
C GLY A 9 -10.47 -6.45 9.22
N GLU A 10 -11.75 -6.18 9.39
CA GLU A 10 -12.75 -6.49 8.39
C GLU A 10 -13.43 -5.22 7.87
N PRO A 11 -13.82 -5.20 6.62
CA PRO A 11 -13.50 -6.21 5.60
C PRO A 11 -12.06 -6.09 5.13
N LEU A 12 -11.46 -7.22 4.82
CA LEU A 12 -10.11 -7.24 4.25
C LEU A 12 -10.19 -6.81 2.78
N MET A 13 -9.42 -5.80 2.44
CA MET A 13 -9.32 -5.29 1.07
C MET A 13 -7.93 -5.59 0.56
N LEU A 14 -7.84 -6.05 -0.69
CA LEU A 14 -6.57 -6.28 -1.36
C LEU A 14 -6.56 -5.50 -2.66
N THR A 15 -5.49 -4.76 -2.89
CA THR A 15 -5.29 -4.05 -4.15
C THR A 15 -4.01 -4.54 -4.79
N LEU A 16 -4.12 -5.02 -6.03
CA LEU A 16 -2.96 -5.44 -6.81
C LEU A 16 -2.58 -4.32 -7.76
N ASN A 17 -1.35 -3.87 -7.69
CA ASN A 17 -0.84 -2.79 -8.52
C ASN A 17 0.26 -3.31 -9.44
N LYS A 18 0.29 -2.79 -10.67
CA LYS A 18 1.34 -3.11 -11.63
C LYS A 18 1.97 -1.82 -12.12
N ASN A 19 3.27 -1.66 -11.88
CA ASN A 19 4.05 -0.52 -12.34
C ASN A 19 3.50 0.82 -11.85
N VAL A 20 3.01 0.85 -10.60
CA VAL A 20 2.43 2.06 -10.01
C VAL A 20 3.49 2.80 -9.22
N THR A 21 3.55 4.11 -9.42
CA THR A 21 4.39 5.01 -8.65
C THR A 21 3.47 6.09 -8.07
N CYS A 22 3.23 6.03 -6.77
CA CYS A 22 2.32 6.95 -6.10
C CYS A 22 3.08 8.16 -5.57
N SER A 23 2.50 9.34 -5.75
CA SER A 23 3.02 10.55 -5.14
C SER A 23 2.67 10.56 -3.65
N ARG A 24 3.28 11.48 -2.91
CA ARG A 24 3.12 11.60 -1.46
C ARG A 24 1.65 11.78 -1.08
N HIS A 25 1.15 10.90 -0.22
CA HIS A 25 -0.27 10.89 0.18
C HIS A 25 -0.47 10.12 1.48
N LYS A 26 -1.67 10.23 2.02
CA LYS A 26 -2.17 9.40 3.12
C LYS A 26 -3.41 8.66 2.63
N ASP A 27 -3.66 7.50 3.24
CA ASP A 27 -4.84 6.69 2.91
C ASP A 27 -5.97 7.00 3.89
N GLY A 28 -6.51 8.19 3.82
CA GLY A 28 -7.48 8.69 4.79
C GLY A 28 -8.78 7.91 4.87
N ARG A 29 -9.05 7.03 3.89
CA ARG A 29 -10.30 6.24 3.87
C ARG A 29 -10.16 4.88 4.55
N ASN A 30 -8.96 4.51 5.00
CA ASN A 30 -8.78 3.23 5.66
C ASN A 30 -9.50 3.25 7.01
N ALA A 31 -10.18 2.15 7.34
CA ALA A 31 -10.81 1.99 8.64
C ALA A 31 -9.76 1.72 9.71
N SER A 32 -8.72 0.97 9.34
CA SER A 32 -7.62 0.64 10.23
C SER A 32 -6.45 1.58 9.94
N ASP A 33 -5.69 1.93 10.99
CA ASP A 33 -4.48 2.71 10.81
C ASP A 33 -3.34 1.88 10.23
N VAL A 34 -3.49 0.55 10.21
CA VAL A 34 -2.44 -0.37 9.77
C VAL A 34 -2.77 -0.88 8.38
N SER A 35 -1.76 -0.84 7.50
CA SER A 35 -1.80 -1.45 6.18
C SER A 35 -0.56 -2.33 6.02
N TYR A 36 -0.62 -3.24 5.06
CA TYR A 36 0.51 -4.10 4.71
C TYR A 36 0.73 -4.02 3.22
N ILE A 37 2.00 -4.07 2.81
CA ILE A 37 2.34 -4.08 1.39
C ILE A 37 3.40 -5.13 1.14
N ALA A 38 3.29 -5.82 0.01
CA ALA A 38 4.28 -6.80 -0.44
C ALA A 38 4.65 -6.48 -1.87
N PHE A 39 5.94 -6.59 -2.19
CA PHE A 39 6.47 -6.28 -3.52
C PHE A 39 6.90 -7.54 -4.24
N PHE A 40 6.65 -7.59 -5.55
CA PHE A 40 7.01 -8.72 -6.40
C PHE A 40 7.51 -8.21 -7.74
N GLY A 41 8.27 -9.04 -8.43
CA GLY A 41 8.71 -8.75 -9.78
C GLY A 41 10.19 -8.44 -9.86
N GLU A 42 10.67 -8.27 -11.10
CA GLU A 42 12.05 -7.95 -11.39
C GLU A 42 12.12 -6.49 -11.81
N TYR A 43 12.73 -5.65 -10.99
CA TYR A 43 12.85 -4.21 -11.22
C TYR A 43 13.86 -3.62 -10.26
N GLU A 44 14.24 -2.36 -10.51
CA GLU A 44 15.11 -1.60 -9.61
C GLU A 44 14.37 -0.36 -9.15
N GLY A 45 14.70 0.12 -7.95
CA GLY A 45 14.02 1.25 -7.33
C GLY A 45 12.65 0.88 -6.82
N GLY A 46 11.72 1.82 -6.87
CA GLY A 46 10.33 1.57 -6.53
C GLY A 46 10.03 1.37 -5.06
N GLU A 47 10.97 1.72 -4.19
CA GLU A 47 10.77 1.59 -2.75
C GLU A 47 9.58 2.43 -2.28
N LEU A 48 8.93 1.99 -1.21
CA LEU A 48 7.94 2.80 -0.54
C LEU A 48 8.58 3.52 0.64
N VAL A 49 8.51 4.84 0.62
CA VAL A 49 9.02 5.67 1.70
C VAL A 49 7.84 6.06 2.58
N VAL A 50 7.93 5.77 3.87
CA VAL A 50 6.90 6.10 4.85
C VAL A 50 7.48 7.14 5.82
N GLU A 51 6.85 8.30 5.90
CA GLU A 51 7.33 9.40 6.75
C GLU A 51 6.79 9.19 8.17
N GLU A 52 7.60 8.61 9.02
CA GLU A 52 7.24 8.34 10.42
C GLU A 52 7.83 9.41 11.33
N GLU A 53 7.35 9.45 12.59
CA GLU A 53 7.82 10.46 13.54
C GLU A 53 9.30 10.37 13.81
N SER A 54 9.85 9.16 13.75
CA SER A 54 11.29 8.94 14.00
C SER A 54 12.13 9.15 12.74
N GLY A 55 11.51 9.47 11.60
CA GLY A 55 12.19 9.66 10.33
C GLY A 55 11.60 8.76 9.26
N ASP A 56 12.13 8.88 8.05
CA ASP A 56 11.63 8.11 6.92
C ASP A 56 12.05 6.66 7.03
N ARG A 57 11.10 5.76 6.80
CA ARG A 57 11.36 4.32 6.74
C ARG A 57 11.16 3.86 5.31
N VAL A 58 12.13 3.14 4.78
CA VAL A 58 12.13 2.70 3.38
C VAL A 58 11.80 1.21 3.34
N LEU A 59 10.74 0.86 2.62
CA LEU A 59 10.29 -0.52 2.47
C LEU A 59 10.67 -1.00 1.08
N SER A 60 11.53 -2.01 1.01
CA SER A 60 12.05 -2.47 -0.27
C SER A 60 12.12 -3.98 -0.44
N GLU A 61 12.23 -4.74 0.64
CA GLU A 61 12.39 -6.18 0.54
C GLU A 61 11.18 -6.82 -0.14
N ARG A 62 11.44 -7.73 -1.07
CA ARG A 62 10.40 -8.36 -1.88
C ARG A 62 9.90 -9.63 -1.21
N ARG A 63 8.65 -10.00 -1.51
CA ARG A 63 8.00 -11.26 -1.09
C ARG A 63 7.81 -11.37 0.41
N VAL A 64 7.77 -10.23 1.09
CA VAL A 64 7.42 -10.17 2.52
C VAL A 64 6.41 -9.07 2.72
N TRP A 65 5.59 -9.22 3.75
CA TRP A 65 4.64 -8.19 4.12
C TRP A 65 5.34 -7.13 4.97
N HIS A 66 5.23 -5.88 4.54
CA HIS A 66 5.71 -4.73 5.31
C HIS A 66 4.51 -4.05 5.93
N ARG A 67 4.56 -3.84 7.24
CA ARG A 67 3.50 -3.18 7.99
C ARG A 67 3.78 -1.68 8.05
N PHE A 68 2.77 -0.87 7.75
CA PHE A 68 2.91 0.58 7.85
C PHE A 68 1.55 1.20 8.16
N LYS A 69 1.57 2.45 8.66
CA LYS A 69 0.34 3.16 9.01
C LYS A 69 -0.04 4.10 7.88
N GLY A 70 -0.62 3.54 6.82
CA GLY A 70 -0.94 4.28 5.60
C GLY A 70 -1.95 5.41 5.82
N ARG A 71 -2.87 5.25 6.78
CA ARG A 71 -3.84 6.29 7.09
C ARG A 71 -3.20 7.48 7.82
N ASP A 72 -2.21 7.22 8.66
CA ASP A 72 -1.66 8.23 9.57
C ASP A 72 -0.40 8.89 9.07
N HIS A 73 0.39 8.21 8.23
CA HIS A 73 1.67 8.72 7.77
C HIS A 73 1.66 8.95 6.26
N PHE A 74 2.23 10.07 5.83
CA PHE A 74 2.47 10.29 4.40
C PHE A 74 3.42 9.24 3.88
N HIS A 75 3.18 8.78 2.67
CA HIS A 75 4.04 7.81 2.01
C HIS A 75 3.99 8.00 0.50
N TYR A 76 5.02 7.52 -0.18
CA TYR A 76 5.15 7.66 -1.62
C TYR A 76 6.14 6.63 -2.14
N ASN A 77 6.06 6.35 -3.44
CA ASN A 77 7.01 5.47 -4.09
C ASN A 77 8.13 6.26 -4.73
N LEU A 78 9.33 5.71 -4.67
CA LEU A 78 10.42 6.16 -5.52
C LEU A 78 10.23 5.56 -6.92
N PRO A 79 10.79 6.19 -7.97
CA PRO A 79 10.66 5.64 -9.32
C PRO A 79 11.28 4.27 -9.44
N HIS A 80 10.73 3.45 -10.33
CA HIS A 80 11.27 2.13 -10.63
C HIS A 80 11.64 2.04 -12.11
N SER A 81 12.50 1.07 -12.45
CA SER A 81 12.94 0.86 -13.81
C SER A 81 13.41 -0.57 -13.97
N GLY A 82 13.69 -0.97 -15.21
CA GLY A 82 14.37 -2.22 -15.51
C GLY A 82 13.51 -3.46 -15.42
N GLY A 83 12.18 -3.31 -15.49
CA GLY A 83 11.32 -4.48 -15.47
C GLY A 83 9.93 -4.15 -15.01
N THR A 84 9.25 -5.17 -14.49
CA THR A 84 7.86 -5.04 -14.05
C THR A 84 7.78 -5.12 -12.54
N LYS A 85 7.12 -4.14 -11.94
CA LYS A 85 6.90 -4.06 -10.52
C LYS A 85 5.45 -4.40 -10.21
N TYR A 86 5.25 -5.35 -9.30
CA TYR A 86 3.93 -5.65 -8.75
C TYR A 86 3.93 -5.36 -7.26
N SER A 87 2.81 -4.91 -6.74
CA SER A 87 2.62 -4.80 -5.29
C SER A 87 1.21 -5.19 -4.93
N ILE A 88 1.06 -5.74 -3.74
CA ILE A 88 -0.24 -6.06 -3.16
C ILE A 88 -0.35 -5.29 -1.87
N VAL A 89 -1.42 -4.51 -1.73
CA VAL A 89 -1.68 -3.76 -0.50
C VAL A 89 -2.89 -4.37 0.18
N ALA A 90 -2.74 -4.71 1.46
CA ALA A 90 -3.81 -5.25 2.28
C ALA A 90 -4.20 -4.21 3.32
N TYR A 91 -5.50 -3.91 3.41
CA TYR A 91 -6.00 -2.87 4.29
C TYR A 91 -7.48 -3.11 4.58
N SER A 92 -8.08 -2.27 5.42
CA SER A 92 -9.50 -2.31 5.68
C SER A 92 -10.08 -0.91 5.48
N GLN A 93 -11.30 -0.85 4.94
CA GLN A 93 -12.01 0.42 4.77
C GLN A 93 -13.34 0.34 5.51
N ASN A 94 -13.78 1.45 6.10
CA ASN A 94 -15.11 1.50 6.69
C ASN A 94 -16.15 1.51 5.55
N GLY A 95 -17.41 1.15 5.88
CA GLY A 95 -18.44 0.98 4.86
C GLY A 95 -18.68 2.22 4.01
N ASN A 96 -18.68 3.39 4.62
CA ASN A 96 -18.94 4.63 3.88
C ASN A 96 -17.78 4.97 2.95
N ALA A 97 -16.57 4.82 3.43
CA ALA A 97 -15.37 5.09 2.63
C ALA A 97 -15.28 4.10 1.46
N ARG A 98 -15.64 2.84 1.70
CA ARG A 98 -15.61 1.83 0.65
C ARG A 98 -16.60 2.16 -0.47
N ARG A 99 -17.80 2.58 -0.12
CA ARG A 99 -18.80 2.96 -1.14
C ARG A 99 -18.33 4.15 -1.95
N ALA A 100 -17.73 5.14 -1.31
CA ALA A 100 -17.18 6.29 -2.02
C ALA A 100 -16.04 5.88 -2.94
N ALA A 101 -15.18 4.98 -2.50
CA ALA A 101 -14.09 4.48 -3.31
C ALA A 101 -14.59 3.71 -4.52
N GLU A 102 -15.65 2.92 -4.35
CA GLU A 102 -16.25 2.20 -5.47
C GLU A 102 -16.85 3.13 -6.50
N SER A 103 -17.50 4.21 -6.05
CA SER A 103 -18.06 5.21 -6.96
C SER A 103 -16.98 5.92 -7.77
N ALA A 104 -15.80 6.07 -7.20
CA ALA A 104 -14.68 6.73 -7.85
C ALA A 104 -13.66 5.72 -8.37
N ALA A 105 -14.08 4.47 -8.52
CA ALA A 105 -13.18 3.39 -8.93
C ALA A 105 -12.43 3.74 -10.19
N HIS A 106 -11.25 3.25 -10.34
CA HIS A 106 -10.36 3.40 -11.48
C HIS A 106 -9.94 4.83 -11.79
N LYS A 107 -10.31 5.78 -10.97
CA LYS A 107 -9.79 7.13 -11.16
C LYS A 107 -8.32 7.17 -10.78
N ASP A 108 -7.95 6.41 -9.80
CA ASP A 108 -6.65 6.57 -9.17
C ASP A 108 -6.36 5.36 -8.29
N VAL A 109 -5.20 4.76 -8.45
CA VAL A 109 -4.80 3.62 -7.64
C VAL A 109 -3.97 4.03 -6.43
N CYS A 110 -3.71 5.30 -6.29
CA CYS A 110 -3.01 5.86 -5.14
C CYS A 110 -4.04 6.55 -4.18
#